data_15dfd4e3be30181f0e6a110e37051c23
#
_entry.id   15dfd4e3be30181f0e6a110e37051c23
#
_cell.length_a   1.000
_cell.length_b   1.000
_cell.length_c   1.000
_cell.angle_alpha   90.00
_cell.angle_beta   90.00
_cell.angle_gamma   90.00
#
_symmetry.space_group_name_H-M   'P 1'
#
loop_
_entity.id
_entity.type
_entity.pdbx_description
1 polymer ?
#
loop_
_entity_poly.entity_id
_entity_poly.type
_entity_poly.pdbx_seq_one_letter_code
_entity_poly.pdbx_strand_id
1 'polypeptide(L)'
;PLAWTHNRVEGNQNFTSLLFLPEHAPYDFQYSRDERKGLKLYIKRIFIMDAAEQMLPAYLRFASGVIDSDDLPLNVSRELLQESKQVERIKGALTKRVLDMLEKIARDEPAKYTGFWDAFGATLKEGVAEDASNRERILKLLRFPTTRGASAEERVSLDDYIARMAGLQEDIYYLTADSWNAARNHPKLEALKARGIEVLLMHERIDDWMSGYLHEYAGKRLRNVAKGE
;
A
#
# COMPACT_ATOMS: atom_id res chain seq x y z
N PRO A 1 11.54 -15.14 2.64
CA PRO A 1 10.89 -13.83 2.57
C PRO A 1 11.26 -13.11 1.27
N LEU A 2 10.33 -12.34 0.74
CA LEU A 2 10.55 -11.52 -0.46
C LEU A 2 11.64 -10.46 -0.19
N ALA A 3 11.57 -9.84 0.96
CA ALA A 3 12.54 -8.87 1.44
C ALA A 3 12.57 -8.83 2.97
N TRP A 4 13.62 -8.25 3.51
CA TRP A 4 13.76 -7.99 4.93
C TRP A 4 14.61 -6.75 5.19
N THR A 5 14.43 -6.15 6.35
CA THR A 5 15.26 -5.05 6.81
C THR A 5 15.52 -5.17 8.32
N HIS A 6 16.76 -4.97 8.72
CA HIS A 6 17.17 -4.84 10.10
C HIS A 6 17.48 -3.37 10.37
N ASN A 7 16.97 -2.83 11.45
CA ASN A 7 17.16 -1.43 11.79
C ASN A 7 17.31 -1.26 13.29
N ARG A 8 18.25 -0.40 13.67
CA ARG A 8 18.44 0.06 15.04
C ARG A 8 18.26 1.57 15.08
N VAL A 9 17.35 2.03 15.90
CA VAL A 9 17.09 3.45 16.14
C VAL A 9 17.64 3.80 17.52
N GLU A 10 18.46 4.85 17.57
CA GLU A 10 19.02 5.39 18.78
C GLU A 10 18.72 6.90 18.87
N GLY A 11 18.49 7.41 20.07
CA GLY A 11 18.19 8.82 20.31
C GLY A 11 17.02 9.01 21.26
N ASN A 12 16.02 9.79 20.86
CA ASN A 12 14.83 10.00 21.67
C ASN A 12 13.97 8.74 21.87
N GLN A 13 14.23 7.70 21.11
CA GLN A 13 13.69 6.35 21.27
C GLN A 13 14.75 5.36 20.85
N ASN A 14 14.91 4.29 21.65
CA ASN A 14 15.83 3.22 21.36
C ASN A 14 15.04 1.93 21.10
N PHE A 15 15.09 1.45 19.87
CA PHE A 15 14.52 0.17 19.51
C PHE A 15 15.26 -0.46 18.33
N THR A 16 15.22 -1.78 18.30
CA THR A 16 15.70 -2.58 17.18
C THR A 16 14.52 -3.27 16.52
N SER A 17 14.49 -3.29 15.20
CA SER A 17 13.47 -4.01 14.45
C SER A 17 14.05 -4.88 13.36
N LEU A 18 13.44 -6.03 13.14
CA LEU A 18 13.68 -6.92 12.01
C LEU A 18 12.34 -7.17 11.34
N LEU A 19 12.17 -6.61 10.15
CA LEU A 19 10.93 -6.66 9.38
C LEU A 19 11.09 -7.54 8.16
N PHE A 20 10.05 -8.28 7.82
CA PHE A 20 9.98 -9.18 6.68
C PHE A 20 8.74 -8.88 5.82
N LEU A 21 8.92 -8.95 4.50
CA LEU A 21 7.82 -9.06 3.55
C LEU A 21 7.73 -10.51 3.09
N PRO A 22 6.58 -11.19 3.21
CA PRO A 22 6.40 -12.54 2.74
C PRO A 22 6.34 -12.58 1.21
N GLU A 23 6.70 -13.70 0.63
CA GLU A 23 6.65 -13.94 -0.82
C GLU A 23 5.23 -14.27 -1.29
N HIS A 24 4.46 -14.96 -0.44
CA HIS A 24 3.10 -15.39 -0.72
C HIS A 24 2.16 -14.98 0.41
N ALA A 25 0.94 -14.63 0.04
CA ALA A 25 -0.13 -14.42 1.01
C ALA A 25 -0.53 -15.75 1.66
N PRO A 26 -0.72 -15.82 2.99
CA PRO A 26 -1.39 -16.94 3.61
C PRO A 26 -2.78 -17.16 2.99
N TYR A 27 -3.25 -18.41 2.95
CA TYR A 27 -4.52 -18.78 2.32
C TYR A 27 -5.73 -17.99 2.86
N ASP A 28 -5.67 -17.63 4.13
CA ASP A 28 -6.70 -16.91 4.88
C ASP A 28 -6.49 -15.39 4.96
N PHE A 29 -5.42 -14.87 4.34
CA PHE A 29 -4.99 -13.47 4.48
C PHE A 29 -6.08 -12.46 4.11
N GLN A 30 -6.88 -12.73 3.07
CA GLN A 30 -7.94 -11.83 2.61
C GLN A 30 -9.18 -11.86 3.53
N TYR A 31 -9.38 -12.94 4.29
CA TYR A 31 -10.54 -13.15 5.14
C TYR A 31 -10.28 -12.81 6.61
N SER A 32 -9.03 -12.82 7.04
CA SER A 32 -8.63 -12.62 8.44
C SER A 32 -8.07 -11.24 8.68
N ARG A 33 -8.94 -10.24 8.67
CA ARG A 33 -8.53 -8.90 9.10
C ARG A 33 -8.10 -8.89 10.58
N ASP A 34 -8.61 -9.83 11.36
CA ASP A 34 -8.40 -9.94 12.81
C ASP A 34 -7.27 -10.90 13.21
N GLU A 35 -6.88 -11.85 12.35
CA GLU A 35 -5.76 -12.76 12.62
C GLU A 35 -4.42 -12.21 12.07
N ARG A 36 -4.03 -11.06 12.55
CA ARG A 36 -2.75 -10.46 12.19
C ARG A 36 -1.62 -11.26 12.80
N LYS A 37 -0.89 -12.02 11.99
CA LYS A 37 0.44 -12.50 12.34
C LYS A 37 1.41 -11.32 12.38
N GLY A 38 1.14 -10.37 13.28
CA GLY A 38 1.82 -9.09 13.34
C GLY A 38 3.25 -9.18 13.80
N LEU A 39 3.71 -8.08 14.34
CA LEU A 39 5.04 -7.96 14.89
C LEU A 39 5.08 -8.56 16.30
N LYS A 40 6.10 -9.33 16.60
CA LYS A 40 6.42 -9.76 17.97
C LYS A 40 7.07 -8.61 18.71
N LEU A 41 6.49 -8.23 19.83
CA LEU A 41 7.03 -7.17 20.68
C LEU A 41 7.87 -7.77 21.81
N TYR A 42 9.10 -7.30 21.90
CA TYR A 42 10.00 -7.48 23.04
C TYR A 42 10.26 -6.12 23.68
N ILE A 43 10.46 -6.13 25.00
CA ILE A 43 10.92 -4.96 25.74
C ILE A 43 12.13 -5.41 26.58
N LYS A 44 13.28 -4.76 26.34
CA LYS A 44 14.55 -5.12 27.00
C LYS A 44 14.85 -6.63 26.90
N ARG A 45 14.61 -7.18 25.68
CA ARG A 45 14.79 -8.59 25.31
C ARG A 45 13.83 -9.58 25.99
N ILE A 46 12.81 -9.09 26.67
CA ILE A 46 11.75 -9.91 27.28
C ILE A 46 10.57 -9.94 26.33
N PHE A 47 10.10 -11.13 25.97
CA PHE A 47 8.91 -11.29 25.15
C PHE A 47 7.67 -10.75 25.87
N ILE A 48 6.92 -9.88 25.20
CA ILE A 48 5.73 -9.24 25.72
C ILE A 48 4.47 -9.79 25.07
N MET A 49 4.41 -9.77 23.73
CA MET A 49 3.23 -10.24 22.99
C MET A 49 3.54 -10.60 21.55
N ASP A 50 2.72 -11.51 21.02
CA ASP A 50 2.56 -11.73 19.58
C ASP A 50 1.56 -10.74 19.00
N ALA A 51 1.63 -10.52 17.68
CA ALA A 51 0.67 -9.75 16.93
C ALA A 51 0.40 -8.36 17.53
N ALA A 52 1.47 -7.59 17.77
CA ALA A 52 1.39 -6.21 18.26
C ALA A 52 0.77 -5.31 17.17
N GLU A 53 -0.57 -5.33 17.06
CA GLU A 53 -1.36 -4.62 16.04
C GLU A 53 -1.15 -3.12 16.05
N GLN A 54 -0.79 -2.58 17.22
CA GLN A 54 -0.55 -1.15 17.42
C GLN A 54 0.75 -0.67 16.76
N MET A 55 1.64 -1.59 16.37
CA MET A 55 2.98 -1.26 15.85
C MET A 55 3.03 -1.02 14.33
N LEU A 56 1.98 -1.43 13.59
CA LEU A 56 1.83 -1.15 12.16
C LEU A 56 0.38 -0.82 11.81
N PRO A 57 0.15 0.06 10.82
CA PRO A 57 -1.20 0.31 10.31
C PRO A 57 -1.76 -0.92 9.60
N ALA A 58 -3.10 -1.03 9.56
CA ALA A 58 -3.80 -2.20 9.02
C ALA A 58 -3.45 -2.50 7.56
N TYR A 59 -3.23 -1.50 6.75
CA TYR A 59 -2.88 -1.67 5.34
C TYR A 59 -1.45 -2.24 5.11
N LEU A 60 -0.63 -2.32 6.16
CA LEU A 60 0.70 -2.96 6.14
C LEU A 60 0.74 -4.30 6.89
N ARG A 61 -0.43 -4.90 7.19
CA ARG A 61 -0.54 -6.17 7.96
C ARG A 61 0.12 -7.38 7.31
N PHE A 62 0.52 -7.29 6.05
CA PHE A 62 1.34 -8.30 5.39
C PHE A 62 2.79 -8.33 5.90
N ALA A 63 3.29 -7.24 6.49
CA ALA A 63 4.61 -7.22 7.08
C ALA A 63 4.61 -7.95 8.42
N SER A 64 5.63 -8.75 8.66
CA SER A 64 5.86 -9.48 9.91
C SER A 64 7.26 -9.19 10.45
N GLY A 65 7.54 -9.61 11.66
CA GLY A 65 8.87 -9.43 12.23
C GLY A 65 8.90 -9.31 13.73
N VAL A 66 9.97 -8.70 14.22
CA VAL A 66 10.26 -8.54 15.65
C VAL A 66 10.66 -7.11 15.93
N ILE A 67 10.18 -6.57 17.04
CA ILE A 67 10.61 -5.30 17.60
C ILE A 67 11.07 -5.53 19.03
N ASP A 68 12.21 -4.96 19.37
CA ASP A 68 12.70 -4.90 20.75
C ASP A 68 12.92 -3.43 21.14
N SER A 69 12.13 -2.94 22.10
CA SER A 69 12.20 -1.57 22.61
C SER A 69 12.91 -1.54 23.96
N ASP A 70 13.86 -0.62 24.09
CA ASP A 70 14.53 -0.38 25.37
C ASP A 70 13.76 0.61 26.26
N ASP A 71 12.86 1.40 25.70
CA ASP A 71 12.22 2.53 26.36
C ASP A 71 10.80 2.27 26.85
N LEU A 72 10.10 1.28 26.25
CA LEU A 72 8.76 0.93 26.70
C LEU A 72 8.80 0.25 28.07
N PRO A 73 7.80 0.51 28.94
CA PRO A 73 7.72 -0.14 30.24
C PRO A 73 7.35 -1.63 30.09
N LEU A 74 7.88 -2.48 30.96
CA LEU A 74 7.64 -3.94 30.96
C LEU A 74 6.20 -4.33 31.28
N ASN A 75 5.47 -3.47 31.99
CA ASN A 75 4.09 -3.70 32.44
C ASN A 75 3.04 -3.20 31.43
N VAL A 76 3.36 -3.17 30.13
CA VAL A 76 2.41 -2.72 29.10
C VAL A 76 1.28 -3.71 28.92
N SER A 77 0.06 -3.17 28.89
CA SER A 77 -1.13 -3.86 28.37
C SER A 77 -1.42 -3.40 26.93
N ARG A 78 -2.30 -4.13 26.23
CA ARG A 78 -2.74 -3.71 24.88
C ARG A 78 -3.36 -2.31 24.89
N GLU A 79 -4.10 -1.97 25.93
CA GLU A 79 -4.72 -0.66 26.11
C GLU A 79 -3.69 0.46 26.27
N LEU A 80 -2.66 0.23 27.11
CA LEU A 80 -1.56 1.18 27.29
C LEU A 80 -0.76 1.41 26.00
N LEU A 81 -0.63 0.39 25.15
CA LEU A 81 0.02 0.54 23.85
C LEU A 81 -0.78 1.43 22.90
N GLN A 82 -2.12 1.44 22.97
CA GLN A 82 -2.97 2.24 22.09
C GLN A 82 -2.87 3.74 22.38
N GLU A 83 -2.59 4.13 23.63
CA GLU A 83 -2.56 5.53 24.04
C GLU A 83 -1.14 6.11 24.14
N SER A 84 -0.11 5.30 23.87
CA SER A 84 1.29 5.70 24.08
C SER A 84 1.84 6.50 22.90
N LYS A 85 2.27 7.75 23.16
CA LYS A 85 3.03 8.55 22.18
C LYS A 85 4.32 7.88 21.71
N GLN A 86 4.93 7.04 22.54
CA GLN A 86 6.12 6.28 22.16
C GLN A 86 5.76 5.21 21.13
N VAL A 87 4.66 4.52 21.32
CA VAL A 87 4.14 3.53 20.35
C VAL A 87 3.81 4.18 19.02
N GLU A 88 3.16 5.33 19.02
CA GLU A 88 2.87 6.08 17.80
C GLU A 88 4.14 6.48 17.01
N ARG A 89 5.19 6.86 17.72
CA ARG A 89 6.48 7.17 17.06
C ARG A 89 7.16 5.92 16.49
N ILE A 90 7.14 4.80 17.22
CA ILE A 90 7.65 3.51 16.73
C ILE A 90 6.85 3.09 15.48
N LYS A 91 5.53 3.15 15.54
CA LYS A 91 4.63 2.87 14.41
C LYS A 91 4.97 3.72 13.18
N GLY A 92 5.16 5.02 13.35
CA GLY A 92 5.58 5.90 12.26
C GLY A 92 6.92 5.52 11.65
N ALA A 93 7.91 5.17 12.48
CA ALA A 93 9.22 4.72 12.02
C ALA A 93 9.15 3.38 11.28
N LEU A 94 8.38 2.42 11.79
CA LEU A 94 8.18 1.11 11.14
C LEU A 94 7.41 1.24 9.83
N THR A 95 6.34 2.06 9.80
CA THR A 95 5.59 2.39 8.58
C THR A 95 6.53 2.92 7.50
N LYS A 96 7.37 3.89 7.86
CA LYS A 96 8.38 4.43 6.95
C LYS A 96 9.30 3.34 6.41
N ARG A 97 9.78 2.43 7.26
CA ARG A 97 10.70 1.34 6.86
C ARG A 97 10.03 0.35 5.89
N VAL A 98 8.78 -0.01 6.13
CA VAL A 98 8.05 -0.90 5.21
C VAL A 98 7.85 -0.21 3.85
N LEU A 99 7.46 1.06 3.84
CA LEU A 99 7.31 1.83 2.60
C LEU A 99 8.65 1.99 1.87
N ASP A 100 9.75 2.26 2.58
CA ASP A 100 11.11 2.34 2.00
C ASP A 100 11.51 0.99 1.34
N MET A 101 11.18 -0.16 1.97
CA MET A 101 11.41 -1.48 1.38
C MET A 101 10.62 -1.68 0.09
N LEU A 102 9.34 -1.33 0.09
CA LEU A 102 8.47 -1.46 -1.09
C LEU A 102 8.95 -0.58 -2.23
N GLU A 103 9.31 0.67 -1.95
CA GLU A 103 9.87 1.59 -2.95
C GLU A 103 11.17 1.06 -3.55
N LYS A 104 12.03 0.49 -2.71
CA LYS A 104 13.29 -0.12 -3.17
C LYS A 104 13.04 -1.31 -4.08
N ILE A 105 12.15 -2.24 -3.70
CA ILE A 105 11.81 -3.41 -4.53
C ILE A 105 11.18 -2.96 -5.83
N ALA A 106 10.25 -2.01 -5.80
CA ALA A 106 9.58 -1.50 -6.99
C ALA A 106 10.56 -0.89 -8.00
N ARG A 107 11.61 -0.22 -7.51
CA ARG A 107 12.64 0.40 -8.34
C ARG A 107 13.68 -0.58 -8.85
N ASP A 108 14.23 -1.42 -7.96
CA ASP A 108 15.42 -2.21 -8.22
C ASP A 108 15.10 -3.63 -8.70
N GLU A 109 13.93 -4.16 -8.34
CA GLU A 109 13.51 -5.54 -8.61
C GLU A 109 12.04 -5.61 -9.06
N PRO A 110 11.65 -4.99 -10.19
CA PRO A 110 10.24 -4.83 -10.60
C PRO A 110 9.48 -6.16 -10.73
N ALA A 111 10.14 -7.25 -11.11
CA ALA A 111 9.52 -8.58 -11.15
C ALA A 111 9.11 -9.08 -9.76
N LYS A 112 9.93 -8.85 -8.74
CA LYS A 112 9.56 -9.14 -7.34
C LYS A 112 8.42 -8.26 -6.86
N TYR A 113 8.42 -6.99 -7.27
CA TYR A 113 7.34 -6.09 -6.92
C TYR A 113 6.00 -6.52 -7.54
N THR A 114 6.01 -7.05 -8.76
CA THR A 114 4.82 -7.65 -9.38
C THR A 114 4.28 -8.80 -8.53
N GLY A 115 5.13 -9.71 -8.09
CA GLY A 115 4.72 -10.80 -7.18
C GLY A 115 4.15 -10.30 -5.84
N PHE A 116 4.78 -9.28 -5.26
CA PHE A 116 4.24 -8.61 -4.08
C PHE A 116 2.85 -8.01 -4.35
N TRP A 117 2.71 -7.31 -5.47
CA TRP A 117 1.45 -6.68 -5.85
C TRP A 117 0.32 -7.69 -6.06
N ASP A 118 0.60 -8.81 -6.70
CA ASP A 118 -0.37 -9.90 -6.89
C ASP A 118 -0.87 -10.46 -5.55
N ALA A 119 0.00 -10.54 -4.56
CA ALA A 119 -0.34 -11.08 -3.24
C ALA A 119 -1.01 -10.05 -2.32
N PHE A 120 -0.59 -8.78 -2.34
CA PHE A 120 -0.91 -7.80 -1.31
C PHE A 120 -1.35 -6.43 -1.84
N GLY A 121 -1.45 -6.24 -3.15
CA GLY A 121 -1.80 -4.94 -3.75
C GLY A 121 -3.13 -4.40 -3.26
N ALA A 122 -4.15 -5.24 -3.15
CA ALA A 122 -5.46 -4.84 -2.61
C ALA A 122 -5.36 -4.35 -1.16
N THR A 123 -4.53 -4.98 -0.34
CA THR A 123 -4.29 -4.56 1.04
C THR A 123 -3.55 -3.21 1.10
N LEU A 124 -2.54 -3.02 0.26
CA LEU A 124 -1.80 -1.75 0.19
C LEU A 124 -2.70 -0.58 -0.23
N LYS A 125 -3.68 -0.82 -1.12
CA LYS A 125 -4.66 0.17 -1.56
C LYS A 125 -5.50 0.76 -0.40
N GLU A 126 -5.73 -0.01 0.66
CA GLU A 126 -6.44 0.48 1.85
C GLU A 126 -5.75 1.71 2.46
N GLY A 127 -4.42 1.78 2.36
CA GLY A 127 -3.62 2.89 2.89
C GLY A 127 -3.92 4.24 2.25
N VAL A 128 -4.45 4.27 1.04
CA VAL A 128 -4.85 5.53 0.38
C VAL A 128 -5.92 6.27 1.19
N ALA A 129 -6.85 5.55 1.81
CA ALA A 129 -7.87 6.11 2.68
C ALA A 129 -7.38 6.25 4.14
N GLU A 130 -6.64 5.26 4.64
CA GLU A 130 -6.31 5.13 6.07
C GLU A 130 -5.12 6.00 6.50
N ASP A 131 -4.17 6.28 5.61
CA ASP A 131 -2.93 7.00 5.94
C ASP A 131 -2.74 8.25 5.07
N ALA A 132 -3.40 9.32 5.44
CA ALA A 132 -3.31 10.60 4.74
C ALA A 132 -1.88 11.16 4.72
N SER A 133 -1.08 10.91 5.76
CA SER A 133 0.29 11.40 5.89
C SER A 133 1.25 10.76 4.87
N ASN A 134 1.02 9.50 4.53
CA ASN A 134 1.84 8.75 3.58
C ASN A 134 1.14 8.53 2.23
N ARG A 135 -0.03 9.14 2.02
CA ARG A 135 -0.86 8.90 0.82
C ARG A 135 -0.09 9.03 -0.47
N GLU A 136 0.69 10.08 -0.65
CA GLU A 136 1.46 10.29 -1.88
C GLU A 136 2.49 9.18 -2.11
N ARG A 137 3.17 8.73 -1.07
CA ARG A 137 4.09 7.59 -1.13
C ARG A 137 3.36 6.30 -1.53
N ILE A 138 2.18 6.08 -0.95
CA ILE A 138 1.34 4.92 -1.25
C ILE A 138 0.87 4.97 -2.71
N LEU A 139 0.39 6.11 -3.18
CA LEU A 139 -0.04 6.30 -4.57
C LEU A 139 1.06 5.96 -5.58
N LYS A 140 2.31 6.31 -5.28
CA LYS A 140 3.48 5.97 -6.10
C LYS A 140 3.69 4.46 -6.24
N LEU A 141 3.30 3.69 -5.23
CA LEU A 141 3.44 2.24 -5.17
C LEU A 141 2.29 1.49 -5.85
N LEU A 142 1.17 2.13 -6.14
CA LEU A 142 0.00 1.49 -6.76
C LEU A 142 0.29 1.05 -8.19
N ARG A 143 -0.40 -0.01 -8.60
CA ARG A 143 -0.33 -0.56 -9.96
C ARG A 143 -1.74 -0.81 -10.47
N PHE A 144 -2.00 -0.37 -11.70
CA PHE A 144 -3.30 -0.51 -12.34
C PHE A 144 -3.17 -1.00 -13.77
N PRO A 145 -4.05 -1.88 -14.24
CA PRO A 145 -4.20 -2.13 -15.66
C PRO A 145 -4.78 -0.89 -16.35
N THR A 146 -4.56 -0.77 -17.64
CA THR A 146 -5.02 0.38 -18.44
C THR A 146 -5.66 -0.06 -19.74
N THR A 147 -6.25 0.89 -20.44
CA THR A 147 -6.80 0.67 -21.80
C THR A 147 -5.75 0.29 -22.83
N ARG A 148 -4.46 0.46 -22.56
CA ARG A 148 -3.36 0.06 -23.46
C ARG A 148 -2.86 -1.36 -23.19
N GLY A 149 -3.14 -1.91 -22.02
CA GLY A 149 -2.76 -3.28 -21.67
C GLY A 149 -3.64 -4.33 -22.34
N ALA A 150 -3.09 -5.52 -22.58
CA ALA A 150 -3.81 -6.65 -23.13
C ALA A 150 -4.55 -7.47 -22.07
N SER A 151 -4.09 -7.43 -20.82
CA SER A 151 -4.66 -8.19 -19.70
C SER A 151 -4.71 -7.39 -18.39
N ALA A 152 -5.40 -7.91 -17.38
CA ALA A 152 -5.48 -7.34 -16.05
C ALA A 152 -4.14 -7.37 -15.29
N GLU A 153 -3.24 -8.24 -15.68
CA GLU A 153 -1.90 -8.41 -15.10
C GLU A 153 -0.89 -7.40 -15.66
N GLU A 154 -1.15 -6.84 -16.85
CA GLU A 154 -0.35 -5.75 -17.41
C GLU A 154 -0.68 -4.43 -16.72
N ARG A 155 0.02 -4.17 -15.65
CA ARG A 155 -0.23 -3.01 -14.79
C ARG A 155 0.88 -1.98 -14.90
N VAL A 156 0.54 -0.73 -14.68
CA VAL A 156 1.46 0.40 -14.68
C VAL A 156 1.35 1.19 -13.37
N SER A 157 2.42 1.90 -13.02
CA SER A 157 2.39 2.90 -11.95
C SER A 157 1.71 4.18 -12.43
N LEU A 158 1.35 5.06 -11.49
CA LEU A 158 0.88 6.41 -11.83
C LEU A 158 1.97 7.23 -12.50
N ASP A 159 3.25 7.04 -12.11
CA ASP A 159 4.39 7.70 -12.76
C ASP A 159 4.52 7.26 -14.23
N ASP A 160 4.41 5.95 -14.52
CA ASP A 160 4.44 5.44 -15.88
C ASP A 160 3.27 5.96 -16.73
N TYR A 161 2.08 6.04 -16.13
CA TYR A 161 0.92 6.63 -16.78
C TYR A 161 1.20 8.09 -17.16
N ILE A 162 1.69 8.91 -16.23
CA ILE A 162 2.02 10.33 -16.48
C ILE A 162 3.08 10.47 -17.57
N ALA A 163 4.11 9.63 -17.55
CA ALA A 163 5.16 9.64 -18.57
C ALA A 163 4.64 9.34 -19.99
N ARG A 164 3.50 8.66 -20.11
CA ARG A 164 2.86 8.29 -21.39
C ARG A 164 1.68 9.18 -21.78
N MET A 165 1.35 10.19 -20.98
CA MET A 165 0.25 11.11 -21.27
C MET A 165 0.48 11.85 -22.60
N ALA A 166 -0.59 12.07 -23.35
CA ALA A 166 -0.55 12.91 -24.56
C ALA A 166 -0.21 14.36 -24.18
N GLY A 167 0.50 15.07 -25.07
CA GLY A 167 1.08 16.38 -24.76
C GLY A 167 0.11 17.49 -24.31
N LEU A 168 -1.19 17.35 -24.56
CA LEU A 168 -2.24 18.27 -24.11
C LEU A 168 -3.12 17.70 -22.99
N GLN A 169 -2.80 16.50 -22.49
CA GLN A 169 -3.55 15.88 -21.42
C GLN A 169 -3.08 16.45 -20.07
N GLU A 170 -4.00 16.99 -19.29
CA GLU A 170 -3.73 17.59 -17.99
C GLU A 170 -4.05 16.64 -16.83
N ASP A 171 -5.11 15.85 -16.98
CA ASP A 171 -5.66 15.00 -15.92
C ASP A 171 -5.33 13.52 -16.12
N ILE A 172 -5.31 12.76 -15.04
CA ILE A 172 -5.24 11.30 -15.02
C ILE A 172 -6.68 10.77 -15.09
N TYR A 173 -7.00 9.95 -16.08
CA TYR A 173 -8.33 9.37 -16.23
C TYR A 173 -8.36 7.94 -15.67
N TYR A 174 -9.41 7.62 -14.91
CA TYR A 174 -9.69 6.28 -14.43
C TYR A 174 -11.16 5.91 -14.57
N LEU A 175 -11.43 4.62 -14.57
CA LEU A 175 -12.77 4.04 -14.62
C LEU A 175 -12.86 2.94 -13.57
N THR A 176 -13.90 2.98 -12.73
CA THR A 176 -14.23 1.90 -11.81
C THR A 176 -15.30 1.00 -12.40
N ALA A 177 -15.16 -0.33 -12.28
CA ALA A 177 -16.13 -1.32 -12.73
C ALA A 177 -16.01 -2.61 -11.92
N ASP A 178 -17.04 -3.46 -11.96
CA ASP A 178 -17.10 -4.70 -11.16
C ASP A 178 -16.19 -5.83 -11.67
N SER A 179 -15.66 -5.70 -12.87
CA SER A 179 -14.74 -6.68 -13.46
C SER A 179 -13.86 -6.04 -14.53
N TRP A 180 -12.73 -6.71 -14.83
CA TRP A 180 -11.86 -6.35 -15.94
C TRP A 180 -12.60 -6.23 -17.26
N ASN A 181 -13.45 -7.21 -17.60
CA ASN A 181 -14.22 -7.19 -18.85
C ASN A 181 -15.20 -6.04 -18.92
N ALA A 182 -15.87 -5.72 -17.81
CA ALA A 182 -16.78 -4.58 -17.73
C ALA A 182 -16.01 -3.25 -17.87
N ALA A 183 -14.86 -3.13 -17.21
CA ALA A 183 -14.00 -1.95 -17.31
C ALA A 183 -13.52 -1.74 -18.75
N ARG A 184 -12.92 -2.76 -19.36
CA ARG A 184 -12.30 -2.70 -20.69
C ARG A 184 -13.28 -2.36 -21.81
N ASN A 185 -14.53 -2.83 -21.71
CA ASN A 185 -15.57 -2.67 -22.74
C ASN A 185 -16.57 -1.54 -22.40
N HIS A 186 -16.24 -0.69 -21.46
CA HIS A 186 -17.16 0.36 -21.04
C HIS A 186 -17.37 1.41 -22.16
N PRO A 187 -18.63 1.75 -22.52
CA PRO A 187 -18.92 2.63 -23.65
C PRO A 187 -18.26 4.01 -23.60
N LYS A 188 -18.09 4.58 -22.40
CA LYS A 188 -17.45 5.89 -22.23
C LYS A 188 -15.97 5.92 -22.60
N LEU A 189 -15.32 4.77 -22.79
CA LEU A 189 -13.92 4.71 -23.22
C LEU A 189 -13.72 5.06 -24.71
N GLU A 190 -14.73 4.88 -25.55
CA GLU A 190 -14.61 5.06 -27.00
C GLU A 190 -14.11 6.45 -27.39
N ALA A 191 -14.69 7.51 -26.81
CA ALA A 191 -14.31 8.89 -27.09
C ALA A 191 -12.87 9.20 -26.62
N LEU A 192 -12.43 8.62 -25.50
CA LEU A 192 -11.08 8.82 -24.99
C LEU A 192 -10.05 8.04 -25.80
N LYS A 193 -10.37 6.79 -26.19
CA LYS A 193 -9.54 5.99 -27.08
C LYS A 193 -9.33 6.67 -28.43
N ALA A 194 -10.39 7.23 -29.03
CA ALA A 194 -10.31 7.97 -30.28
C ALA A 194 -9.36 9.19 -30.19
N ARG A 195 -9.22 9.77 -29.01
CA ARG A 195 -8.29 10.87 -28.73
C ARG A 195 -6.89 10.41 -28.30
N GLY A 196 -6.62 9.10 -28.27
CA GLY A 196 -5.37 8.53 -27.82
C GLY A 196 -5.14 8.64 -26.30
N ILE A 197 -6.18 8.92 -25.51
CA ILE A 197 -6.10 9.07 -24.06
C ILE A 197 -6.17 7.69 -23.43
N GLU A 198 -5.16 7.38 -22.61
CA GLU A 198 -5.09 6.17 -21.78
C GLU A 198 -5.97 6.34 -20.53
N VAL A 199 -6.65 5.28 -20.11
CA VAL A 199 -7.49 5.27 -18.91
C VAL A 199 -7.08 4.11 -18.00
N LEU A 200 -6.91 4.39 -16.70
CA LEU A 200 -6.69 3.38 -15.68
C LEU A 200 -7.99 2.57 -15.48
N LEU A 201 -7.89 1.26 -15.50
CA LEU A 201 -9.03 0.35 -15.34
C LEU A 201 -9.02 -0.25 -13.93
N MET A 202 -9.84 0.29 -13.06
CA MET A 202 -9.97 -0.10 -11.67
C MET A 202 -11.13 -1.09 -11.53
N HIS A 203 -10.82 -2.38 -11.34
CA HIS A 203 -11.79 -3.46 -11.41
C HIS A 203 -11.82 -4.35 -10.17
N GLU A 204 -11.02 -4.03 -9.16
CA GLU A 204 -11.02 -4.74 -7.89
C GLU A 204 -12.04 -4.10 -6.93
N ARG A 205 -12.64 -4.91 -6.07
CA ARG A 205 -13.66 -4.44 -5.12
C ARG A 205 -13.20 -3.27 -4.26
N ILE A 206 -11.91 -3.24 -3.89
CA ILE A 206 -11.31 -2.15 -3.10
C ILE A 206 -11.28 -0.81 -3.86
N ASP A 207 -11.24 -0.85 -5.19
CA ASP A 207 -11.03 0.34 -6.02
C ASP A 207 -12.18 1.33 -5.93
N ASP A 208 -13.42 0.86 -5.81
CA ASP A 208 -14.59 1.76 -5.70
C ASP A 208 -14.50 2.60 -4.42
N TRP A 209 -14.20 1.95 -3.29
CA TRP A 209 -14.00 2.66 -2.02
C TRP A 209 -12.75 3.54 -2.03
N MET A 210 -11.61 3.03 -2.51
CA MET A 210 -10.35 3.77 -2.58
C MET A 210 -10.48 5.01 -3.48
N SER A 211 -11.20 4.92 -4.59
CA SER A 211 -11.36 6.01 -5.56
C SER A 211 -11.96 7.27 -4.95
N GLY A 212 -12.73 7.15 -3.87
CA GLY A 212 -13.24 8.28 -3.10
C GLY A 212 -12.16 9.16 -2.45
N TYR A 213 -10.94 8.64 -2.35
CA TYR A 213 -9.77 9.34 -1.77
C TYR A 213 -8.72 9.72 -2.81
N LEU A 214 -8.96 9.38 -4.10
CA LEU A 214 -8.08 9.69 -5.22
C LEU A 214 -8.49 11.02 -5.85
N HIS A 215 -7.85 12.09 -5.46
CA HIS A 215 -8.17 13.43 -5.98
C HIS A 215 -7.05 13.97 -6.87
N GLU A 216 -5.80 13.81 -6.44
CA GLU A 216 -4.64 14.38 -7.09
C GLU A 216 -3.40 13.48 -6.88
N TYR A 217 -2.53 13.44 -7.88
CA TYR A 217 -1.20 12.84 -7.81
C TYR A 217 -0.21 13.63 -8.67
N ALA A 218 0.94 13.98 -8.11
CA ALA A 218 1.99 14.74 -8.80
C ALA A 218 1.48 16.01 -9.50
N GLY A 219 0.58 16.75 -8.85
CA GLY A 219 -0.01 17.97 -9.37
C GLY A 219 -1.07 17.77 -10.46
N LYS A 220 -1.50 16.51 -10.73
CA LYS A 220 -2.52 16.17 -11.73
C LYS A 220 -3.77 15.62 -11.06
N ARG A 221 -4.94 16.12 -11.45
CA ARG A 221 -6.21 15.61 -10.95
C ARG A 221 -6.51 14.22 -11.49
N LEU A 222 -7.13 13.37 -10.66
CA LEU A 222 -7.68 12.10 -11.07
C LEU A 222 -9.18 12.24 -11.35
N ARG A 223 -9.61 11.90 -12.55
CA ARG A 223 -11.01 12.02 -12.99
C ARG A 223 -11.63 10.68 -13.32
N ASN A 224 -12.78 10.41 -12.72
CA ASN A 224 -13.57 9.22 -13.00
C ASN A 224 -14.38 9.39 -14.27
N VAL A 225 -14.06 8.63 -15.31
CA VAL A 225 -14.75 8.65 -16.60
C VAL A 225 -16.22 8.21 -16.49
N ALA A 226 -16.53 7.29 -15.55
CA ALA A 226 -17.89 6.79 -15.36
C ALA A 226 -18.83 7.82 -14.74
N LYS A 227 -18.32 8.67 -13.85
CA LYS A 227 -19.17 9.63 -13.13
C LYS A 227 -19.54 10.87 -13.96
N GLY A 228 -18.84 11.13 -15.09
CA GLY A 228 -19.10 12.31 -15.90
C GLY A 228 -18.96 13.62 -15.12
N GLU A 229 -18.45 14.69 -15.71
CA GLU A 229 -18.77 16.02 -15.19
C GLU A 229 -20.18 16.36 -15.55
#